data_d5cda4f6fe474aeb75c620a17216af4c
#
_entry.id   d5cda4f6fe474aeb75c620a17216af4c
#
_cell.length_a   1.000
_cell.length_b   1.000
_cell.length_c   1.000
_cell.angle_alpha   90.00
_cell.angle_beta   90.00
_cell.angle_gamma   90.00
#
_symmetry.space_group_name_H-M   'P 1'
#
loop_
_entity.id
_entity.type
_entity.pdbx_description
1 polymer ?
#
loop_
_entity_poly.entity_id
_entity_poly.type
_entity_poly.pdbx_seq_one_letter_code
_entity_poly.pdbx_strand_id
1 'polypeptide(L)'
;MHNIKDIRENFNQFKKNLLKRNIQINFEEIINLDKNNRKLIQKKETLEKEKKNISKSKDKSLFEKSKSISIEIDEITKKHIIIKKKLYDCLSNLPNLPMEDVPIGKNENDNVEISKNGEISNFNFKPKSHYELGENLKMLDFDLATKTSGSRFVFVNGVLAQLERAISNFMLDTHTNINGYKEISPPLIVSDDTMYGTGQLPKFENDQFEIKFDVDSGRKFLIPTAEVILTNIVKNKIVNLKELPLRFVASTPCFRKEAGSYGKDTKGMIRQHQFYKVELVSIVEIDQCKSELERMTDCATMILDKLN
;
A
#
# COMPACT_ATOMS: atom_id res chain seq x y z
N MET A 1 9.43 0.75 -1.13
CA MET A 1 10.58 0.53 -0.21
C MET A 1 11.72 1.43 -0.64
N HIS A 2 12.42 2.07 0.30
CA HIS A 2 13.54 2.96 0.01
C HIS A 2 14.72 2.22 -0.62
N ASN A 3 15.42 2.89 -1.53
CA ASN A 3 16.65 2.37 -2.11
C ASN A 3 17.81 2.57 -1.11
N ILE A 4 18.42 1.48 -0.66
CA ILE A 4 19.53 1.53 0.32
C ILE A 4 20.77 2.27 -0.20
N LYS A 5 20.97 2.34 -1.53
CA LYS A 5 22.04 3.10 -2.13
C LYS A 5 21.84 4.60 -1.90
N ASP A 6 20.63 5.10 -2.14
CA ASP A 6 20.27 6.51 -1.95
C ASP A 6 20.36 6.91 -0.46
N ILE A 7 19.89 6.02 0.44
CA ILE A 7 20.04 6.21 1.89
C ILE A 7 21.51 6.36 2.27
N ARG A 8 22.38 5.54 1.73
CA ARG A 8 23.81 5.55 2.05
C ARG A 8 24.52 6.80 1.53
N GLU A 9 24.18 7.23 0.29
CA GLU A 9 24.79 8.39 -0.34
C GLU A 9 24.34 9.71 0.31
N ASN A 10 23.08 9.76 0.78
CA ASN A 10 22.45 10.97 1.34
C ASN A 10 21.98 10.78 2.79
N PHE A 11 22.71 10.00 3.60
CA PHE A 11 22.27 9.53 4.91
C PHE A 11 21.77 10.64 5.84
N ASN A 12 22.50 11.73 6.00
CA ASN A 12 22.13 12.81 6.90
C ASN A 12 20.82 13.51 6.48
N GLN A 13 20.64 13.73 5.17
CA GLN A 13 19.42 14.34 4.66
C GLN A 13 18.24 13.38 4.78
N PHE A 14 18.44 12.11 4.47
CA PHE A 14 17.44 11.06 4.65
C PHE A 14 16.98 10.97 6.11
N LYS A 15 17.91 10.90 7.05
CA LYS A 15 17.63 10.88 8.49
C LYS A 15 16.84 12.12 8.94
N LYS A 16 17.28 13.33 8.53
CA LYS A 16 16.61 14.58 8.84
C LYS A 16 15.16 14.60 8.33
N ASN A 17 14.94 14.21 7.10
CA ASN A 17 13.60 14.20 6.50
C ASN A 17 12.69 13.15 7.15
N LEU A 18 13.21 11.96 7.46
CA LEU A 18 12.40 10.91 8.05
C LEU A 18 12.02 11.20 9.50
N LEU A 19 12.89 11.91 10.26
CA LEU A 19 12.59 12.36 11.62
C LEU A 19 11.46 13.39 11.69
N LYS A 20 11.13 14.08 10.59
CA LYS A 20 9.93 14.94 10.51
C LYS A 20 8.63 14.17 10.76
N ARG A 21 8.62 12.84 10.59
CA ARG A 21 7.47 11.96 10.88
C ARG A 21 7.34 11.57 12.35
N ASN A 22 8.19 12.13 13.23
CA ASN A 22 8.17 11.87 14.67
C ASN A 22 8.20 10.38 15.04
N ILE A 23 9.00 9.60 14.31
CA ILE A 23 9.16 8.15 14.49
C ILE A 23 10.53 7.82 15.06
N GLN A 24 10.59 6.74 15.86
CA GLN A 24 11.86 6.22 16.36
C GLN A 24 12.39 5.15 15.41
N ILE A 25 13.60 5.38 14.89
CA ILE A 25 14.26 4.45 13.95
C ILE A 25 15.72 4.27 14.39
N ASN A 26 16.14 3.02 14.40
CA ASN A 26 17.55 2.68 14.59
C ASN A 26 18.32 2.76 13.24
N PHE A 27 18.71 3.98 12.88
CA PHE A 27 19.45 4.21 11.64
C PHE A 27 20.81 3.52 11.60
N GLU A 28 21.47 3.37 12.75
CA GLU A 28 22.80 2.72 12.83
C GLU A 28 22.69 1.24 12.48
N GLU A 29 21.62 0.59 12.90
CA GLU A 29 21.36 -0.81 12.57
C GLU A 29 21.22 -1.00 11.06
N ILE A 30 20.46 -0.13 10.38
CA ILE A 30 20.27 -0.19 8.92
C ILE A 30 21.60 -0.06 8.19
N ILE A 31 22.43 0.91 8.57
CA ILE A 31 23.74 1.12 7.95
C ILE A 31 24.70 -0.04 8.22
N ASN A 32 24.66 -0.60 9.45
CA ASN A 32 25.49 -1.75 9.79
C ASN A 32 25.07 -3.02 9.04
N LEU A 33 23.76 -3.24 8.88
CA LEU A 33 23.22 -4.35 8.08
C LEU A 33 23.63 -4.20 6.61
N ASP A 34 23.53 -3.01 6.01
CA ASP A 34 24.00 -2.75 4.64
C ASP A 34 25.50 -3.00 4.49
N LYS A 35 26.32 -2.47 5.42
CA LYS A 35 27.78 -2.69 5.40
C LYS A 35 28.13 -4.18 5.47
N ASN A 36 27.47 -4.93 6.35
CA ASN A 36 27.70 -6.37 6.50
C ASN A 36 27.22 -7.14 5.27
N ASN A 37 26.06 -6.78 4.73
CA ASN A 37 25.52 -7.37 3.51
C ASN A 37 26.51 -7.23 2.34
N ARG A 38 27.06 -6.04 2.11
CA ARG A 38 28.05 -5.78 1.05
C ARG A 38 29.36 -6.54 1.29
N LYS A 39 29.84 -6.62 2.54
CA LYS A 39 31.04 -7.38 2.86
C LYS A 39 30.88 -8.88 2.54
N LEU A 40 29.71 -9.45 2.85
CA LEU A 40 29.43 -10.86 2.54
C LEU A 40 29.33 -11.12 1.04
N ILE A 41 28.72 -10.21 0.28
CA ILE A 41 28.65 -10.27 -1.19
C ILE A 41 30.08 -10.25 -1.77
N GLN A 42 30.88 -9.26 -1.39
CA GLN A 42 32.25 -9.12 -1.88
C GLN A 42 33.12 -10.34 -1.57
N LYS A 43 33.00 -10.88 -0.32
CA LYS A 43 33.74 -12.07 0.09
C LYS A 43 33.32 -13.29 -0.72
N LYS A 44 32.00 -13.46 -0.94
CA LYS A 44 31.48 -14.55 -1.76
C LYS A 44 31.98 -14.48 -3.20
N GLU A 45 31.91 -13.30 -3.83
CA GLU A 45 32.40 -13.09 -5.20
C GLU A 45 33.91 -13.39 -5.33
N THR A 46 34.71 -13.02 -4.33
CA THR A 46 36.14 -13.30 -4.31
C THR A 46 36.42 -14.81 -4.27
N LEU A 47 35.71 -15.54 -3.39
CA LEU A 47 35.84 -16.99 -3.28
C LEU A 47 35.35 -17.72 -4.53
N GLU A 48 34.26 -17.27 -5.13
CA GLU A 48 33.74 -17.82 -6.37
C GLU A 48 34.74 -17.62 -7.54
N LYS A 49 35.38 -16.45 -7.63
CA LYS A 49 36.47 -16.22 -8.59
C LYS A 49 37.64 -17.13 -8.34
N GLU A 50 38.09 -17.32 -7.09
CA GLU A 50 39.18 -18.22 -6.73
C GLU A 50 38.86 -19.65 -7.10
N LYS A 51 37.66 -20.13 -6.74
CA LYS A 51 37.17 -21.48 -7.09
C LYS A 51 37.15 -21.71 -8.59
N LYS A 52 36.68 -20.71 -9.36
CA LYS A 52 36.69 -20.76 -10.83
C LYS A 52 38.09 -20.85 -11.41
N ASN A 53 39.07 -20.14 -10.83
CA ASN A 53 40.47 -20.20 -11.26
C ASN A 53 41.08 -21.58 -10.97
N ILE A 54 40.85 -22.14 -9.79
CA ILE A 54 41.29 -23.51 -9.44
C ILE A 54 40.69 -24.53 -10.43
N SER A 55 39.40 -24.42 -10.73
CA SER A 55 38.75 -25.31 -11.68
C SER A 55 39.36 -25.22 -13.10
N LYS A 56 39.76 -24.03 -13.52
CA LYS A 56 40.41 -23.81 -14.83
C LYS A 56 41.85 -24.37 -14.91
N SER A 57 42.58 -24.37 -13.80
CA SER A 57 43.96 -24.90 -13.75
C SER A 57 44.04 -26.40 -13.96
N LYS A 58 42.94 -27.14 -13.74
CA LYS A 58 42.86 -28.62 -13.78
C LYS A 58 43.87 -29.30 -12.85
N ASP A 59 44.44 -28.58 -11.87
CA ASP A 59 45.42 -29.08 -10.93
C ASP A 59 44.73 -29.91 -9.81
N LYS A 60 45.00 -31.21 -9.84
CA LYS A 60 44.40 -32.13 -8.85
C LYS A 60 44.87 -31.87 -7.42
N SER A 61 46.05 -31.25 -7.22
CA SER A 61 46.56 -30.94 -5.88
C SER A 61 45.71 -29.85 -5.18
N LEU A 62 44.91 -29.08 -5.91
CA LEU A 62 44.04 -28.02 -5.41
C LEU A 62 42.64 -28.49 -5.10
N PHE A 63 42.33 -29.79 -5.22
CA PHE A 63 41.01 -30.34 -4.99
C PHE A 63 40.47 -30.07 -3.58
N GLU A 64 41.29 -30.34 -2.55
CA GLU A 64 40.91 -30.08 -1.14
C GLU A 64 40.70 -28.60 -0.87
N LYS A 65 41.49 -27.73 -1.48
CA LYS A 65 41.30 -26.27 -1.40
C LYS A 65 39.99 -25.85 -2.06
N SER A 66 39.64 -26.40 -3.22
CA SER A 66 38.37 -26.13 -3.90
C SER A 66 37.18 -26.58 -3.06
N LYS A 67 37.30 -27.68 -2.35
CA LYS A 67 36.25 -28.22 -1.44
C LYS A 67 36.08 -27.30 -0.22
N SER A 68 37.18 -26.88 0.42
CA SER A 68 37.12 -25.95 1.56
C SER A 68 36.50 -24.59 1.15
N ILE A 69 36.83 -24.04 -0.02
CA ILE A 69 36.21 -22.83 -0.56
C ILE A 69 34.70 -23.03 -0.77
N SER A 70 34.29 -24.20 -1.24
CA SER A 70 32.84 -24.49 -1.41
C SER A 70 32.09 -24.44 -0.09
N ILE A 71 32.64 -25.03 0.98
CA ILE A 71 32.06 -25.00 2.32
C ILE A 71 31.97 -23.55 2.83
N GLU A 72 33.03 -22.75 2.64
CA GLU A 72 33.02 -21.34 3.05
C GLU A 72 31.99 -20.52 2.27
N ILE A 73 31.82 -20.74 0.96
CA ILE A 73 30.78 -20.10 0.16
C ILE A 73 29.38 -20.44 0.68
N ASP A 74 29.13 -21.70 1.07
CA ASP A 74 27.85 -22.12 1.60
C ASP A 74 27.54 -21.46 2.97
N GLU A 75 28.53 -21.36 3.85
CA GLU A 75 28.39 -20.65 5.12
C GLU A 75 28.13 -19.16 4.93
N ILE A 76 28.87 -18.51 4.02
CA ILE A 76 28.66 -17.10 3.69
C ILE A 76 27.27 -16.90 3.09
N THR A 77 26.83 -17.81 2.23
CA THR A 77 25.49 -17.73 1.61
C THR A 77 24.38 -17.82 2.66
N LYS A 78 24.49 -18.72 3.64
CA LYS A 78 23.55 -18.81 4.75
C LYS A 78 23.52 -17.52 5.58
N LYS A 79 24.69 -16.97 5.94
CA LYS A 79 24.81 -15.69 6.66
C LYS A 79 24.23 -14.53 5.86
N HIS A 80 24.51 -14.48 4.55
CA HIS A 80 24.01 -13.45 3.64
C HIS A 80 22.48 -13.44 3.55
N ILE A 81 21.85 -14.61 3.44
CA ILE A 81 20.37 -14.74 3.42
C ILE A 81 19.77 -14.12 4.68
N ILE A 82 20.32 -14.41 5.86
CA ILE A 82 19.83 -13.88 7.14
C ILE A 82 19.97 -12.34 7.19
N ILE A 83 21.15 -11.82 6.84
CA ILE A 83 21.43 -10.37 6.86
C ILE A 83 20.58 -9.65 5.82
N LYS A 84 20.45 -10.20 4.62
CA LYS A 84 19.61 -9.64 3.55
C LYS A 84 18.15 -9.56 3.98
N LYS A 85 17.63 -10.61 4.65
CA LYS A 85 16.26 -10.60 5.18
C LYS A 85 16.09 -9.52 6.25
N LYS A 86 16.97 -9.44 7.23
CA LYS A 86 16.92 -8.39 8.26
C LYS A 86 16.95 -6.99 7.67
N LEU A 87 17.82 -6.73 6.70
CA LEU A 87 17.89 -5.45 6.02
C LEU A 87 16.59 -5.15 5.26
N TYR A 88 16.04 -6.15 4.57
CA TYR A 88 14.76 -6.02 3.88
C TYR A 88 13.63 -5.68 4.87
N ASP A 89 13.55 -6.39 6.01
CA ASP A 89 12.52 -6.16 7.03
C ASP A 89 12.64 -4.75 7.62
N CYS A 90 13.86 -4.26 7.89
CA CYS A 90 14.08 -2.89 8.33
C CYS A 90 13.61 -1.86 7.29
N LEU A 91 13.98 -2.03 6.02
CA LEU A 91 13.64 -1.08 4.95
C LEU A 91 12.15 -1.09 4.61
N SER A 92 11.48 -2.23 4.66
CA SER A 92 10.04 -2.34 4.36
C SER A 92 9.14 -1.73 5.43
N ASN A 93 9.65 -1.57 6.65
CA ASN A 93 8.94 -0.88 7.73
C ASN A 93 9.17 0.64 7.76
N LEU A 94 10.09 1.16 6.96
CA LEU A 94 10.30 2.61 6.88
C LEU A 94 9.16 3.29 6.12
N PRO A 95 8.53 4.33 6.67
CA PRO A 95 7.54 5.11 5.93
C PRO A 95 8.23 5.97 4.85
N ASN A 96 7.44 6.45 3.89
CA ASN A 96 7.92 7.39 2.89
C ASN A 96 8.39 8.70 3.50
N LEU A 97 9.34 9.37 2.84
CA LEU A 97 9.75 10.72 3.20
C LEU A 97 8.58 11.69 2.96
N PRO A 98 8.30 12.61 3.89
CA PRO A 98 7.34 13.68 3.65
C PRO A 98 7.89 14.66 2.62
N MET A 99 7.02 15.28 1.85
CA MET A 99 7.37 16.41 1.00
C MET A 99 7.77 17.62 1.86
N GLU A 100 8.40 18.62 1.25
CA GLU A 100 8.93 19.77 2.01
C GLU A 100 7.84 20.66 2.60
N ASP A 101 6.70 20.75 1.93
CA ASP A 101 5.53 21.53 2.31
C ASP A 101 4.64 20.85 3.37
N VAL A 102 4.92 19.59 3.73
CA VAL A 102 4.19 18.88 4.80
C VAL A 102 4.59 19.42 6.17
N PRO A 103 3.64 19.90 7.00
CA PRO A 103 3.93 20.41 8.33
C PRO A 103 4.47 19.31 9.25
N ILE A 104 5.34 19.70 10.20
CA ILE A 104 5.83 18.79 11.23
C ILE A 104 4.79 18.74 12.34
N GLY A 105 4.28 17.55 12.65
CA GLY A 105 3.26 17.36 13.67
C GLY A 105 3.39 16.03 14.40
N LYS A 106 2.67 15.90 15.53
CA LYS A 106 2.63 14.69 16.37
C LYS A 106 1.40 13.85 16.10
N ASN A 107 0.30 14.47 15.73
CA ASN A 107 -0.99 13.81 15.47
C ASN A 107 -1.86 14.67 14.52
N GLU A 108 -3.08 14.24 14.28
CA GLU A 108 -4.04 14.87 13.37
C GLU A 108 -4.40 16.33 13.72
N ASN A 109 -4.22 16.76 14.98
CA ASN A 109 -4.49 18.16 15.39
C ASN A 109 -3.44 19.14 14.85
N ASP A 110 -2.29 18.65 14.43
CA ASP A 110 -1.23 19.44 13.82
C ASP A 110 -1.40 19.59 12.30
N ASN A 111 -2.44 18.97 11.71
CA ASN A 111 -2.74 19.11 10.29
C ASN A 111 -3.18 20.53 9.96
N VAL A 112 -2.72 21.03 8.82
CA VAL A 112 -3.10 22.35 8.29
C VAL A 112 -4.18 22.14 7.23
N GLU A 113 -5.33 22.82 7.41
CA GLU A 113 -6.39 22.85 6.38
C GLU A 113 -5.89 23.63 5.16
N ILE A 114 -5.85 22.97 4.01
CA ILE A 114 -5.39 23.58 2.75
C ILE A 114 -6.53 24.28 2.03
N SER A 115 -7.70 23.65 2.00
CA SER A 115 -8.89 24.20 1.36
C SER A 115 -10.16 23.67 2.02
N LYS A 116 -11.22 24.44 1.90
CA LYS A 116 -12.56 24.06 2.33
C LYS A 116 -13.53 24.43 1.22
N ASN A 117 -14.36 23.50 0.79
CA ASN A 117 -15.35 23.70 -0.24
C ASN A 117 -16.76 23.43 0.31
N GLY A 118 -17.73 24.26 -0.11
CA GLY A 118 -19.12 24.19 0.33
C GLY A 118 -19.39 24.73 1.73
N GLU A 119 -20.64 24.75 2.10
CA GLU A 119 -21.12 25.20 3.41
C GLU A 119 -21.90 24.08 4.11
N ILE A 120 -21.73 24.00 5.43
CA ILE A 120 -22.49 23.05 6.25
C ILE A 120 -23.94 23.56 6.36
N SER A 121 -24.89 22.73 5.96
CA SER A 121 -26.31 23.05 6.07
C SER A 121 -26.72 23.30 7.51
N ASN A 122 -27.46 24.38 7.72
CA ASN A 122 -27.94 24.74 9.03
C ASN A 122 -29.40 24.28 9.18
N PHE A 123 -29.67 23.37 10.12
CA PHE A 123 -31.00 22.82 10.35
C PHE A 123 -31.66 23.50 11.57
N ASN A 124 -32.94 23.81 11.46
CA ASN A 124 -33.75 24.30 12.59
C ASN A 124 -34.28 23.17 13.47
N PHE A 125 -33.83 21.94 13.26
CA PHE A 125 -34.13 20.73 14.02
C PHE A 125 -32.85 19.93 14.27
N LYS A 126 -32.90 19.01 15.24
CA LYS A 126 -31.81 18.08 15.49
C LYS A 126 -31.81 16.96 14.44
N PRO A 127 -30.82 16.90 13.52
CA PRO A 127 -30.76 15.86 12.52
C PRO A 127 -30.52 14.48 13.18
N LYS A 128 -31.16 13.45 12.64
CA LYS A 128 -30.90 12.05 13.02
C LYS A 128 -29.59 11.57 12.35
N SER A 129 -28.94 10.60 12.98
CA SER A 129 -27.80 9.92 12.36
C SER A 129 -28.24 9.10 11.15
N HIS A 130 -27.28 8.80 10.25
CA HIS A 130 -27.55 8.00 9.05
C HIS A 130 -28.10 6.61 9.37
N TYR A 131 -27.65 5.97 10.44
CA TYR A 131 -28.17 4.65 10.85
C TYR A 131 -29.59 4.75 11.40
N GLU A 132 -29.93 5.76 12.20
CA GLU A 132 -31.31 5.98 12.65
C GLU A 132 -32.27 6.24 11.47
N LEU A 133 -31.83 7.00 10.47
CA LEU A 133 -32.60 7.22 9.26
C LEU A 133 -32.81 5.93 8.47
N GLY A 134 -31.73 5.17 8.25
CA GLY A 134 -31.76 3.93 7.49
C GLY A 134 -32.63 2.83 8.15
N GLU A 135 -32.55 2.69 9.48
CA GLU A 135 -33.38 1.75 10.25
C GLU A 135 -34.86 2.16 10.23
N ASN A 136 -35.14 3.46 10.44
CA ASN A 136 -36.55 3.96 10.40
C ASN A 136 -37.18 3.75 9.02
N LEU A 137 -36.40 3.88 7.95
CA LEU A 137 -36.84 3.64 6.58
C LEU A 137 -36.84 2.14 6.22
N LYS A 138 -36.38 1.25 7.12
CA LYS A 138 -36.15 -0.18 6.87
C LYS A 138 -35.26 -0.46 5.68
N MET A 139 -34.29 0.42 5.43
CA MET A 139 -33.35 0.32 4.32
C MET A 139 -31.95 -0.10 4.77
N LEU A 140 -31.63 -0.01 6.07
CA LEU A 140 -30.43 -0.55 6.69
C LEU A 140 -30.81 -1.57 7.74
N ASP A 141 -30.18 -2.75 7.73
CA ASP A 141 -30.41 -3.82 8.70
C ASP A 141 -29.08 -4.33 9.26
N PHE A 142 -28.73 -3.82 10.44
CA PHE A 142 -27.52 -4.19 11.17
C PHE A 142 -27.70 -5.49 11.97
N ASP A 143 -28.92 -5.78 12.43
CA ASP A 143 -29.22 -6.97 13.21
C ASP A 143 -29.11 -8.23 12.35
N LEU A 144 -29.67 -8.20 11.16
CA LEU A 144 -29.51 -9.28 10.19
C LEU A 144 -28.06 -9.48 9.79
N ALA A 145 -27.33 -8.40 9.55
CA ALA A 145 -25.90 -8.47 9.23
C ALA A 145 -25.08 -9.09 10.37
N THR A 146 -25.40 -8.73 11.62
CA THR A 146 -24.73 -9.30 12.79
C THR A 146 -24.99 -10.80 12.91
N LYS A 147 -26.19 -11.26 12.62
CA LYS A 147 -26.56 -12.69 12.66
C LYS A 147 -25.89 -13.52 11.56
N THR A 148 -25.66 -12.92 10.40
CA THR A 148 -25.12 -13.62 9.22
C THR A 148 -23.61 -13.50 9.08
N SER A 149 -23.04 -12.34 9.40
CA SER A 149 -21.65 -12.02 9.10
C SER A 149 -20.86 -11.47 10.30
N GLY A 150 -21.55 -11.08 11.36
CA GLY A 150 -20.94 -10.46 12.53
C GLY A 150 -21.12 -8.94 12.56
N SER A 151 -20.41 -8.29 13.49
CA SER A 151 -20.42 -6.83 13.63
C SER A 151 -19.72 -6.15 12.44
N ARG A 152 -19.99 -4.86 12.24
CA ARG A 152 -19.40 -4.03 11.16
C ARG A 152 -19.74 -4.48 9.75
N PHE A 153 -20.86 -5.11 9.57
CA PHE A 153 -21.54 -5.36 8.31
C PHE A 153 -22.93 -4.74 8.34
N VAL A 154 -23.50 -4.50 7.18
CA VAL A 154 -24.85 -3.98 7.02
C VAL A 154 -25.52 -4.59 5.80
N PHE A 155 -26.82 -4.86 5.89
CA PHE A 155 -27.67 -5.09 4.72
C PHE A 155 -28.24 -3.75 4.27
N VAL A 156 -27.96 -3.36 3.04
CA VAL A 156 -28.54 -2.19 2.39
C VAL A 156 -29.68 -2.64 1.50
N ASN A 157 -30.89 -2.12 1.70
CA ASN A 157 -32.09 -2.63 1.08
C ASN A 157 -32.80 -1.60 0.18
N GLY A 158 -33.52 -2.11 -0.80
CA GLY A 158 -34.46 -1.35 -1.64
C GLY A 158 -33.84 -0.17 -2.38
N VAL A 159 -34.43 0.99 -2.24
CA VAL A 159 -33.99 2.21 -2.94
C VAL A 159 -32.58 2.65 -2.52
N LEU A 160 -32.19 2.43 -1.27
CA LEU A 160 -30.85 2.79 -0.82
C LEU A 160 -29.77 1.94 -1.50
N ALA A 161 -30.03 0.65 -1.73
CA ALA A 161 -29.10 -0.21 -2.51
C ALA A 161 -29.04 0.23 -3.98
N GLN A 162 -30.15 0.69 -4.56
CA GLN A 162 -30.18 1.27 -5.90
C GLN A 162 -29.36 2.58 -5.94
N LEU A 163 -29.48 3.43 -4.92
CA LEU A 163 -28.73 4.69 -4.81
C LEU A 163 -27.21 4.44 -4.70
N GLU A 164 -26.78 3.49 -3.87
CA GLU A 164 -25.38 3.11 -3.74
C GLU A 164 -24.78 2.73 -5.12
N ARG A 165 -25.48 1.86 -5.85
CA ARG A 165 -25.08 1.46 -7.21
C ARG A 165 -25.09 2.64 -8.19
N ALA A 166 -26.11 3.49 -8.13
CA ALA A 166 -26.26 4.65 -9.01
C ALA A 166 -25.11 5.65 -8.79
N ILE A 167 -24.73 5.94 -7.55
CA ILE A 167 -23.60 6.80 -7.20
C ILE A 167 -22.29 6.20 -7.71
N SER A 168 -22.07 4.90 -7.51
CA SER A 168 -20.88 4.20 -8.01
C SER A 168 -20.75 4.32 -9.53
N ASN A 169 -21.84 4.04 -10.27
CA ASN A 169 -21.85 4.17 -11.73
C ASN A 169 -21.63 5.62 -12.18
N PHE A 170 -22.27 6.57 -11.51
CA PHE A 170 -22.09 8.00 -11.79
C PHE A 170 -20.62 8.45 -11.64
N MET A 171 -19.94 7.97 -10.58
CA MET A 171 -18.51 8.26 -10.39
C MET A 171 -17.67 7.65 -11.51
N LEU A 172 -17.89 6.37 -11.85
CA LEU A 172 -17.19 5.68 -12.94
C LEU A 172 -17.39 6.42 -14.27
N ASP A 173 -18.65 6.72 -14.65
CA ASP A 173 -18.97 7.41 -15.88
C ASP A 173 -18.37 8.82 -15.94
N THR A 174 -18.37 9.54 -14.83
CA THR A 174 -17.73 10.85 -14.75
C THR A 174 -16.24 10.75 -14.98
N HIS A 175 -15.56 9.81 -14.32
CA HIS A 175 -14.11 9.68 -14.43
C HIS A 175 -13.67 9.14 -15.80
N THR A 176 -14.43 8.25 -16.40
CA THR A 176 -14.12 7.72 -17.74
C THR A 176 -14.42 8.70 -18.86
N ASN A 177 -15.59 9.34 -18.82
CA ASN A 177 -16.05 10.19 -19.92
C ASN A 177 -15.50 11.63 -19.86
N ILE A 178 -15.22 12.14 -18.64
CA ILE A 178 -14.82 13.55 -18.45
C ILE A 178 -13.34 13.65 -18.04
N ASN A 179 -12.91 12.82 -17.10
CA ASN A 179 -11.59 12.96 -16.47
C ASN A 179 -10.49 12.13 -17.13
N GLY A 180 -10.80 11.39 -18.20
CA GLY A 180 -9.83 10.65 -19.01
C GLY A 180 -9.23 9.42 -18.33
N TYR A 181 -9.95 8.81 -17.38
CA TYR A 181 -9.56 7.56 -16.77
C TYR A 181 -10.03 6.37 -17.60
N LYS A 182 -9.23 5.31 -17.60
CA LYS A 182 -9.61 4.00 -18.16
C LYS A 182 -10.19 3.14 -17.04
N GLU A 183 -11.42 2.67 -17.22
CA GLU A 183 -12.04 1.74 -16.29
C GLU A 183 -11.35 0.37 -16.34
N ILE A 184 -11.12 -0.21 -15.17
CA ILE A 184 -10.57 -1.54 -14.96
C ILE A 184 -11.49 -2.32 -14.02
N SER A 185 -11.84 -3.54 -14.40
CA SER A 185 -12.49 -4.50 -13.50
C SER A 185 -11.45 -5.52 -13.03
N PRO A 186 -10.82 -5.29 -11.87
CA PRO A 186 -9.70 -6.10 -11.40
C PRO A 186 -10.15 -7.31 -10.59
N PRO A 187 -9.31 -8.36 -10.45
CA PRO A 187 -9.47 -9.39 -9.43
C PRO A 187 -9.50 -8.81 -8.01
N LEU A 188 -10.24 -9.46 -7.10
CA LEU A 188 -10.36 -9.01 -5.70
C LEU A 188 -9.42 -9.77 -4.75
N ILE A 189 -8.75 -10.80 -5.23
CA ILE A 189 -7.81 -11.63 -4.48
C ILE A 189 -6.42 -11.40 -5.04
N VAL A 190 -5.49 -11.04 -4.16
CA VAL A 190 -4.11 -10.68 -4.53
C VAL A 190 -3.08 -11.48 -3.74
N SER A 191 -1.84 -11.57 -4.26
CA SER A 191 -0.71 -12.16 -3.56
C SER A 191 -0.13 -11.18 -2.53
N ASP A 192 0.61 -11.73 -1.55
CA ASP A 192 1.40 -10.94 -0.60
C ASP A 192 2.38 -9.99 -1.30
N ASP A 193 3.04 -10.44 -2.36
CA ASP A 193 3.96 -9.62 -3.15
C ASP A 193 3.27 -8.39 -3.78
N THR A 194 1.99 -8.50 -4.15
CA THR A 194 1.16 -7.38 -4.62
C THR A 194 0.85 -6.43 -3.47
N MET A 195 0.55 -6.95 -2.27
CA MET A 195 0.31 -6.16 -1.06
C MET A 195 1.56 -5.39 -0.60
N TYR A 196 2.75 -6.00 -0.72
CA TYR A 196 4.03 -5.33 -0.48
C TYR A 196 4.29 -4.20 -1.48
N GLY A 197 3.85 -4.36 -2.74
CA GLY A 197 4.05 -3.36 -3.79
C GLY A 197 3.45 -1.98 -3.50
N THR A 198 2.40 -1.92 -2.68
CA THR A 198 1.70 -0.70 -2.26
C THR A 198 1.84 -0.38 -0.77
N GLY A 199 2.72 -1.11 -0.05
CA GLY A 199 3.00 -0.85 1.37
C GLY A 199 1.88 -1.27 2.34
N GLN A 200 0.91 -2.08 1.90
CA GLN A 200 -0.07 -2.68 2.80
C GLN A 200 0.58 -3.69 3.74
N LEU A 201 1.54 -4.46 3.24
CA LEU A 201 2.42 -5.30 4.03
C LEU A 201 3.83 -4.67 4.12
N PRO A 202 4.55 -4.88 5.24
CA PRO A 202 4.14 -5.61 6.44
C PRO A 202 3.32 -4.76 7.44
N LYS A 203 3.29 -3.44 7.27
CA LYS A 203 2.85 -2.47 8.30
C LYS A 203 1.39 -2.67 8.73
N PHE A 204 0.49 -2.94 7.78
CA PHE A 204 -0.95 -3.05 8.02
C PHE A 204 -1.46 -4.50 7.98
N GLU A 205 -0.60 -5.47 8.26
CA GLU A 205 -0.94 -6.89 8.17
C GLU A 205 -2.17 -7.27 9.04
N ASN A 206 -2.28 -6.70 10.23
CA ASN A 206 -3.40 -6.95 11.13
C ASN A 206 -4.75 -6.45 10.60
N ASP A 207 -4.75 -5.50 9.67
CA ASP A 207 -5.95 -4.95 9.04
C ASP A 207 -6.39 -5.72 7.80
N GLN A 208 -5.57 -6.68 7.31
CA GLN A 208 -5.84 -7.40 6.08
C GLN A 208 -6.62 -8.70 6.31
N PHE A 209 -7.56 -9.01 5.42
CA PHE A 209 -8.19 -10.31 5.35
C PHE A 209 -7.32 -11.27 4.54
N GLU A 210 -6.53 -12.09 5.22
CA GLU A 210 -5.84 -13.21 4.61
C GLU A 210 -6.82 -14.36 4.41
N ILE A 211 -6.80 -14.98 3.24
CA ILE A 211 -7.67 -16.10 2.89
C ILE A 211 -6.84 -17.37 2.75
N LYS A 212 -7.44 -18.50 3.14
CA LYS A 212 -6.88 -19.81 2.82
C LYS A 212 -7.10 -20.10 1.34
N PHE A 213 -6.02 -20.24 0.63
CA PHE A 213 -5.98 -20.65 -0.77
C PHE A 213 -5.18 -21.95 -0.89
N ASP A 214 -4.95 -22.47 -2.10
CA ASP A 214 -4.18 -23.71 -2.26
C ASP A 214 -2.79 -23.60 -1.63
N VAL A 215 -2.31 -24.71 -1.05
CA VAL A 215 -1.09 -24.78 -0.24
C VAL A 215 0.17 -24.27 -0.96
N ASP A 216 0.24 -24.44 -2.27
CA ASP A 216 1.41 -24.06 -3.09
C ASP A 216 1.35 -22.66 -3.69
N SER A 217 0.26 -21.89 -3.47
CA SER A 217 0.04 -20.60 -4.13
C SER A 217 0.57 -19.38 -3.36
N GLY A 218 1.24 -19.58 -2.21
CA GLY A 218 1.63 -18.50 -1.31
C GLY A 218 0.45 -17.84 -0.60
N ARG A 219 0.73 -16.79 0.16
CA ARG A 219 -0.31 -16.04 0.90
C ARG A 219 -1.21 -15.26 -0.07
N LYS A 220 -2.50 -15.26 0.21
CA LYS A 220 -3.51 -14.52 -0.56
C LYS A 220 -4.36 -13.66 0.35
N PHE A 221 -4.79 -12.52 -0.18
CA PHE A 221 -5.53 -11.51 0.58
C PHE A 221 -6.70 -10.99 -0.25
N LEU A 222 -7.79 -10.64 0.43
CA LEU A 222 -8.83 -9.78 -0.15
C LEU A 222 -8.28 -8.35 -0.23
N ILE A 223 -8.59 -7.63 -1.29
CA ILE A 223 -8.09 -6.26 -1.49
C ILE A 223 -8.71 -5.29 -0.46
N PRO A 224 -7.90 -4.48 0.25
CA PRO A 224 -8.41 -3.40 1.10
C PRO A 224 -8.77 -2.13 0.30
N THR A 225 -8.36 -2.09 -0.95
CA THR A 225 -8.49 -0.98 -1.92
C THR A 225 -8.10 -1.46 -3.31
N ALA A 226 -8.72 -0.96 -4.35
CA ALA A 226 -8.32 -1.25 -5.73
C ALA A 226 -6.92 -0.69 -6.07
N GLU A 227 -6.42 0.31 -5.33
CA GLU A 227 -5.05 0.82 -5.44
C GLU A 227 -4.02 -0.32 -5.50
N VAL A 228 -4.17 -1.33 -4.64
CA VAL A 228 -3.24 -2.46 -4.55
C VAL A 228 -3.03 -3.14 -5.88
N ILE A 229 -4.10 -3.36 -6.63
CA ILE A 229 -4.01 -4.07 -7.91
C ILE A 229 -3.75 -3.14 -9.08
N LEU A 230 -4.36 -1.96 -9.08
CA LEU A 230 -4.19 -0.98 -10.17
C LEU A 230 -2.76 -0.46 -10.27
N THR A 231 -2.12 -0.16 -9.14
CA THR A 231 -0.72 0.30 -9.11
C THR A 231 0.24 -0.81 -9.58
N ASN A 232 -0.05 -2.06 -9.25
CA ASN A 232 0.78 -3.20 -9.66
C ASN A 232 0.65 -3.59 -11.15
N ILE A 233 -0.24 -2.95 -11.93
CA ILE A 233 -0.32 -3.14 -13.40
C ILE A 233 1.03 -2.86 -14.06
N VAL A 234 1.79 -1.90 -13.54
CA VAL A 234 3.12 -1.51 -14.06
C VAL A 234 4.28 -2.10 -13.26
N LYS A 235 4.02 -2.96 -12.27
CA LYS A 235 5.06 -3.59 -11.46
C LYS A 235 6.04 -4.37 -12.33
N ASN A 236 7.35 -4.16 -12.08
CA ASN A 236 8.44 -4.79 -12.84
C ASN A 236 8.42 -4.50 -14.35
N LYS A 237 7.78 -3.42 -14.78
CA LYS A 237 7.76 -2.97 -16.18
C LYS A 237 8.54 -1.66 -16.32
N ILE A 238 9.19 -1.51 -17.46
CA ILE A 238 9.71 -0.23 -17.93
C ILE A 238 8.62 0.33 -18.84
N VAL A 239 7.93 1.37 -18.37
CA VAL A 239 6.87 2.04 -19.13
C VAL A 239 7.52 3.06 -20.05
N ASN A 240 7.07 3.11 -21.31
CA ASN A 240 7.54 4.10 -22.25
C ASN A 240 6.95 5.48 -21.89
N LEU A 241 7.76 6.53 -21.99
CA LEU A 241 7.34 7.91 -21.72
C LEU A 241 6.10 8.32 -22.55
N LYS A 242 6.00 7.84 -23.79
CA LYS A 242 4.86 8.13 -24.68
C LYS A 242 3.54 7.49 -24.22
N GLU A 243 3.60 6.50 -23.32
CA GLU A 243 2.41 5.84 -22.76
C GLU A 243 1.87 6.56 -21.53
N LEU A 244 2.65 7.48 -20.95
CA LEU A 244 2.26 8.27 -19.79
C LEU A 244 1.47 9.53 -20.20
N PRO A 245 0.53 9.97 -19.38
CA PRO A 245 0.08 9.38 -18.12
C PRO A 245 -0.83 8.17 -18.31
N LEU A 246 -0.68 7.13 -17.46
CA LEU A 246 -1.67 6.06 -17.34
C LEU A 246 -2.62 6.38 -16.19
N ARG A 247 -3.92 6.43 -16.46
CA ARG A 247 -4.97 6.74 -15.48
C ARG A 247 -5.99 5.62 -15.45
N PHE A 248 -6.18 5.04 -14.27
CA PHE A 248 -7.08 3.91 -14.05
C PHE A 248 -8.13 4.25 -13.01
N VAL A 249 -9.37 3.80 -13.24
CA VAL A 249 -10.47 3.87 -12.27
C VAL A 249 -11.08 2.49 -12.11
N ALA A 250 -11.45 2.14 -10.88
CA ALA A 250 -12.18 0.92 -10.58
C ALA A 250 -13.20 1.15 -9.46
N SER A 251 -14.37 0.54 -9.58
CA SER A 251 -15.31 0.38 -8.47
C SER A 251 -15.24 -1.05 -7.97
N THR A 252 -14.83 -1.22 -6.72
CA THR A 252 -14.67 -2.56 -6.15
C THR A 252 -15.20 -2.63 -4.73
N PRO A 253 -15.68 -3.81 -4.27
CA PRO A 253 -15.73 -4.09 -2.86
C PRO A 253 -14.30 -4.08 -2.30
N CYS A 254 -14.16 -3.53 -1.08
CA CYS A 254 -12.91 -3.43 -0.35
C CYS A 254 -13.10 -4.05 1.04
N PHE A 255 -12.05 -4.66 1.59
CA PHE A 255 -12.13 -5.46 2.80
C PHE A 255 -11.07 -5.05 3.81
N ARG A 256 -11.50 -4.62 5.02
CA ARG A 256 -10.60 -4.19 6.10
C ARG A 256 -11.04 -4.77 7.44
N LYS A 257 -10.12 -5.30 8.23
CA LYS A 257 -10.41 -5.78 9.59
C LYS A 257 -10.64 -4.66 10.61
N GLU A 258 -10.20 -3.43 10.28
CA GLU A 258 -10.34 -2.26 11.17
C GLU A 258 -9.75 -2.51 12.58
N ALA A 259 -8.63 -3.23 12.67
CA ALA A 259 -8.04 -3.71 13.91
C ALA A 259 -7.61 -2.57 14.87
N GLY A 260 -7.28 -1.39 14.34
CA GLY A 260 -6.89 -0.21 15.13
C GLY A 260 -8.04 0.66 15.64
N SER A 261 -9.31 0.33 15.30
CA SER A 261 -10.47 1.19 15.56
C SER A 261 -11.35 0.71 16.73
N TYR A 262 -10.77 0.07 17.72
CA TYR A 262 -11.52 -0.42 18.90
C TYR A 262 -12.25 0.74 19.60
N GLY A 263 -13.58 0.64 19.71
CA GLY A 263 -14.43 1.65 20.38
C GLY A 263 -14.72 2.93 19.58
N LYS A 264 -14.14 3.11 18.38
CA LYS A 264 -14.43 4.25 17.50
C LYS A 264 -15.47 3.86 16.43
N ASP A 265 -16.46 4.73 16.22
CA ASP A 265 -17.48 4.58 15.16
C ASP A 265 -18.11 3.17 15.11
N THR A 266 -18.49 2.65 16.27
CA THR A 266 -19.03 1.28 16.40
C THR A 266 -20.46 1.14 15.86
N LYS A 267 -21.17 2.26 15.65
CA LYS A 267 -22.53 2.29 15.09
C LYS A 267 -22.53 2.86 13.67
N GLY A 268 -23.37 2.30 12.82
CA GLY A 268 -23.59 2.78 11.46
C GLY A 268 -22.58 2.25 10.44
N MET A 269 -22.43 2.98 9.33
CA MET A 269 -21.67 2.56 8.13
C MET A 269 -20.29 3.22 7.99
N ILE A 270 -19.81 3.97 9.01
CA ILE A 270 -18.56 4.72 8.88
C ILE A 270 -17.34 3.79 8.82
N ARG A 271 -17.37 2.69 9.61
CA ARG A 271 -16.29 1.69 9.62
C ARG A 271 -16.85 0.29 9.43
N GLN A 272 -16.66 -0.25 8.25
CA GLN A 272 -17.17 -1.56 7.86
C GLN A 272 -16.03 -2.49 7.44
N HIS A 273 -16.22 -3.80 7.65
CA HIS A 273 -15.32 -4.82 7.16
C HIS A 273 -15.38 -4.98 5.64
N GLN A 274 -16.51 -4.63 5.04
CA GLN A 274 -16.74 -4.64 3.61
C GLN A 274 -17.47 -3.35 3.20
N PHE A 275 -16.97 -2.67 2.19
CA PHE A 275 -17.58 -1.46 1.60
C PHE A 275 -17.19 -1.34 0.14
N TYR A 276 -17.94 -0.55 -0.63
CA TYR A 276 -17.61 -0.23 -2.02
C TYR A 276 -16.79 1.06 -2.10
N LYS A 277 -15.80 1.08 -3.01
CA LYS A 277 -14.96 2.25 -3.26
C LYS A 277 -14.68 2.41 -4.74
N VAL A 278 -14.88 3.63 -5.25
CA VAL A 278 -14.39 4.03 -6.57
C VAL A 278 -13.00 4.63 -6.37
N GLU A 279 -12.00 3.99 -6.95
CA GLU A 279 -10.59 4.29 -6.76
C GLU A 279 -9.97 4.88 -8.03
N LEU A 280 -9.22 5.96 -7.89
CA LEU A 280 -8.43 6.56 -8.96
C LEU A 280 -6.95 6.27 -8.74
N VAL A 281 -6.25 5.82 -9.77
CA VAL A 281 -4.79 5.64 -9.77
C VAL A 281 -4.21 6.27 -11.02
N SER A 282 -3.15 7.06 -10.85
CA SER A 282 -2.41 7.66 -11.94
C SER A 282 -0.94 7.26 -11.88
N ILE A 283 -0.37 6.90 -13.02
CA ILE A 283 1.06 6.64 -13.22
C ILE A 283 1.58 7.74 -14.13
N VAL A 284 2.50 8.54 -13.62
CA VAL A 284 3.04 9.72 -14.31
C VAL A 284 4.56 9.79 -14.17
N GLU A 285 5.20 10.69 -14.89
CA GLU A 285 6.59 11.04 -14.63
C GLU A 285 6.76 11.67 -13.25
N ILE A 286 7.96 11.50 -12.66
CA ILE A 286 8.24 11.98 -11.30
C ILE A 286 7.98 13.47 -11.16
N ASP A 287 8.37 14.27 -12.15
CA ASP A 287 8.20 15.73 -12.14
C ASP A 287 6.73 16.17 -12.23
N GLN A 288 5.86 15.29 -12.70
CA GLN A 288 4.42 15.52 -12.82
C GLN A 288 3.60 15.06 -11.62
N CYS A 289 4.22 14.35 -10.65
CA CYS A 289 3.48 13.76 -9.52
C CYS A 289 2.66 14.79 -8.73
N LYS A 290 3.21 16.01 -8.51
CA LYS A 290 2.52 17.03 -7.73
C LYS A 290 1.31 17.58 -8.49
N SER A 291 1.48 17.95 -9.75
CA SER A 291 0.38 18.45 -10.59
C SER A 291 -0.71 17.41 -10.83
N GLU A 292 -0.32 16.15 -10.97
CA GLU A 292 -1.30 15.07 -11.09
C GLU A 292 -2.07 14.81 -9.80
N LEU A 293 -1.44 14.96 -8.63
CA LEU A 293 -2.12 14.89 -7.33
C LEU A 293 -3.19 15.97 -7.20
N GLU A 294 -2.87 17.22 -7.54
CA GLU A 294 -3.84 18.32 -7.57
C GLU A 294 -5.00 18.02 -8.53
N ARG A 295 -4.69 17.59 -9.75
CA ARG A 295 -5.71 17.19 -10.72
C ARG A 295 -6.60 16.03 -10.21
N MET A 296 -6.05 15.05 -9.51
CA MET A 296 -6.82 13.96 -8.90
C MET A 296 -7.74 14.47 -7.79
N THR A 297 -7.29 15.44 -7.01
CA THR A 297 -8.09 16.12 -5.99
C THR A 297 -9.26 16.87 -6.64
N ASP A 298 -9.03 17.60 -7.73
CA ASP A 298 -10.07 18.28 -8.51
C ASP A 298 -11.10 17.29 -9.08
N CYS A 299 -10.66 16.12 -9.55
CA CYS A 299 -11.55 15.04 -10.00
C CYS A 299 -12.48 14.55 -8.87
N ALA A 300 -11.97 14.43 -7.65
CA ALA A 300 -12.77 14.03 -6.50
C ALA A 300 -13.75 15.13 -6.07
N THR A 301 -13.29 16.40 -6.04
CA THR A 301 -14.13 17.56 -5.72
C THR A 301 -15.27 17.72 -6.74
N MET A 302 -14.98 17.51 -8.03
CA MET A 302 -16.00 17.56 -9.10
C MET A 302 -17.17 16.60 -8.85
N ILE A 303 -16.92 15.42 -8.27
CA ILE A 303 -18.00 14.48 -7.90
C ILE A 303 -18.91 15.10 -6.84
N LEU A 304 -18.32 15.72 -5.81
CA LEU A 304 -19.08 16.39 -4.75
C LEU A 304 -19.88 17.55 -5.30
N ASP A 305 -19.27 18.40 -6.13
CA ASP A 305 -19.94 19.55 -6.77
C ASP A 305 -21.13 19.15 -7.65
N LYS A 306 -21.04 17.98 -8.31
CA LYS A 306 -22.12 17.45 -9.15
C LYS A 306 -23.26 16.79 -8.33
N LEU A 307 -22.98 16.43 -7.08
CA LEU A 307 -23.97 15.84 -6.15
C LEU A 307 -24.58 16.86 -5.20
N ASN A 308 -24.13 18.14 -5.23
CA ASN A 308 -24.50 19.25 -4.36
C ASN A 308 -24.20 18.99 -2.87
#